data_ddf8529366855e56ac37293d1c958205
#
_entry.id   ddf8529366855e56ac37293d1c958205
#
_cell.length_a   1.000
_cell.length_b   1.000
_cell.length_c   1.000
_cell.angle_alpha   90.00
_cell.angle_beta   90.00
_cell.angle_gamma   90.00
#
_symmetry.space_group_name_H-M   'P 1'
#
loop_
_entity.id
_entity.type
_entity.pdbx_description
1 polymer ?
#
loop_
_entity_poly.entity_id
_entity_poly.type
_entity_poly.pdbx_seq_one_letter_code
_entity_poly.pdbx_strand_id
1 'polypeptide(L)' 'MKAILGQYHYAPHRCFWGVWQWTEVTENGTSGTFIKDFRSKEEAREFVWQQNGWGKPSRKLN' A
#
# COMPACT_ATOMS: atom_id res chain seq x y z
N MET A 1 9.84 5.63 -7.79
CA MET A 1 8.71 6.05 -6.98
C MET A 1 9.16 6.41 -5.58
N LYS A 2 8.63 7.45 -5.03
CA LYS A 2 9.04 7.90 -3.72
C LYS A 2 8.17 7.34 -2.61
N ALA A 3 8.81 6.99 -1.49
CA ALA A 3 8.08 6.60 -0.29
C ALA A 3 7.64 7.87 0.42
N ILE A 4 6.40 7.87 0.86
CA ILE A 4 5.84 9.02 1.56
C ILE A 4 5.40 8.56 2.94
N LEU A 5 5.87 9.27 3.94
CA LEU A 5 5.58 8.91 5.33
C LEU A 5 4.07 8.83 5.55
N GLY A 6 3.64 7.74 6.15
CA GLY A 6 2.22 7.53 6.43
C GLY A 6 1.43 6.94 5.29
N GLN A 7 2.03 6.85 4.12
CA GLN A 7 1.32 6.32 2.96
C GLN A 7 1.39 4.80 2.95
N TYR A 8 0.31 4.19 2.50
CA TYR A 8 0.25 2.74 2.40
C TYR A 8 0.73 2.29 1.03
N HIS A 9 1.25 1.06 0.98
CA HIS A 9 1.63 0.47 -0.30
C HIS A 9 1.44 -1.03 -0.21
N TYR A 10 1.40 -1.68 -1.36
CA TYR A 10 1.25 -3.12 -1.39
C TYR A 10 2.31 -3.72 -2.30
N ALA A 11 2.62 -4.99 -2.04
CA ALA A 11 3.63 -5.70 -2.81
C ALA A 11 3.42 -7.19 -2.63
N PRO A 12 3.98 -8.01 -3.53
CA PRO A 12 3.90 -9.45 -3.37
C PRO A 12 4.56 -9.89 -2.06
N HIS A 13 3.90 -10.80 -1.36
CA HIS A 13 4.40 -11.28 -0.09
C HIS A 13 4.07 -12.76 0.01
N ARG A 14 5.04 -13.59 -0.39
CA ARG A 14 4.85 -15.04 -0.43
C ARG A 14 3.73 -15.38 -1.41
N CYS A 15 2.67 -16.04 -0.91
CA CYS A 15 1.53 -16.38 -1.75
C CYS A 15 0.45 -15.32 -1.73
N PHE A 16 0.73 -14.22 -1.05
CA PHE A 16 -0.28 -13.19 -0.84
C PHE A 16 0.22 -11.84 -1.31
N TRP A 17 -0.64 -10.85 -1.17
CA TRP A 17 -0.28 -9.45 -1.41
C TRP A 17 -0.29 -8.73 -0.09
N GLY A 18 0.88 -8.33 0.38
CA GLY A 18 1.01 -7.67 1.66
C GLY A 18 0.84 -6.18 1.53
N VAL A 19 0.36 -5.57 2.60
CA VAL A 19 0.18 -4.13 2.68
C VAL A 19 1.04 -3.62 3.82
N TRP A 20 1.78 -2.56 3.53
CA TRP A 20 2.64 -1.90 4.51
C TRP A 20 2.32 -0.43 4.54
N GLN A 21 2.65 0.20 5.66
CA GLN A 21 2.57 1.65 5.79
C GLN A 21 3.96 2.18 6.05
N TRP A 22 4.35 3.20 5.32
CA TRP A 22 5.64 3.82 5.52
C TRP A 22 5.67 4.52 6.86
N THR A 23 6.51 4.06 7.77
CA THR A 23 6.60 4.64 9.11
C THR A 23 7.88 5.45 9.29
N GLU A 24 8.82 5.32 8.38
CA GLU A 24 10.04 6.11 8.45
C GLU A 24 10.58 6.32 7.05
N VAL A 25 10.81 7.56 6.68
CA VAL A 25 11.35 7.91 5.37
C VAL A 25 12.51 8.86 5.60
N THR A 26 13.72 8.39 5.31
CA THR A 26 14.92 9.20 5.50
C THR A 26 15.77 9.12 4.25
N GLU A 27 16.84 9.91 4.24
CA GLU A 27 17.78 9.89 3.13
C GLU A 27 18.48 8.54 3.01
N ASN A 28 18.66 7.86 4.13
CA ASN A 28 19.39 6.62 4.14
C ASN A 28 18.53 5.41 3.88
N GLY A 29 17.23 5.58 3.86
CA GLY A 29 16.35 4.48 3.58
C GLY A 29 14.95 4.70 4.09
N THR A 30 14.13 3.69 3.91
CA THR A 30 12.75 3.75 4.34
C THR A 30 12.40 2.50 5.13
N SER A 31 11.44 2.65 6.02
CA SER A 31 10.93 1.53 6.81
C SER A 31 9.42 1.53 6.76
N GLY A 32 8.86 0.34 6.83
CA GLY A 32 7.43 0.20 6.78
C GLY A 32 6.95 -0.80 7.81
N THR A 33 5.74 -0.60 8.29
CA THR A 33 5.11 -1.52 9.22
C THR A 33 4.13 -2.40 8.45
N PHE A 34 4.23 -3.70 8.65
CA PHE A 34 3.33 -4.64 8.01
C PHE A 34 1.93 -4.45 8.57
N ILE A 35 0.96 -4.33 7.69
CA ILE A 35 -0.42 -4.10 8.08
C ILE A 35 -1.24 -5.37 7.93
N LYS A 36 -1.28 -5.93 6.72
CA LYS A 36 -2.18 -7.03 6.46
C LYS A 36 -1.84 -7.71 5.15
N ASP A 37 -2.20 -8.99 5.03
CA ASP A 37 -2.10 -9.73 3.78
C ASP A 37 -3.47 -9.81 3.13
N PHE A 38 -3.46 -9.84 1.81
CA PHE A 38 -4.66 -10.09 1.03
C PHE A 38 -4.38 -11.20 0.04
N ARG A 39 -5.42 -11.92 -0.34
CA ARG A 39 -5.25 -13.00 -1.29
C ARG A 39 -5.12 -12.53 -2.71
N SER A 40 -5.71 -11.40 -3.02
CA SER A 40 -5.67 -10.92 -4.38
C SER A 40 -5.06 -9.53 -4.42
N LYS A 41 -4.42 -9.26 -5.55
CA LYS A 41 -3.81 -7.96 -5.77
C LYS A 41 -4.85 -6.84 -5.71
N GLU A 42 -6.04 -7.12 -6.25
CA GLU A 42 -7.08 -6.10 -6.30
C GLU A 42 -7.54 -5.72 -4.90
N GLU A 43 -7.66 -6.70 -4.03
CA GLU A 43 -8.06 -6.41 -2.66
C GLU A 43 -7.02 -5.56 -1.95
N ALA A 44 -5.76 -5.90 -2.13
CA ALA A 44 -4.69 -5.14 -1.50
C ALA A 44 -4.68 -3.71 -2.04
N ARG A 45 -4.85 -3.57 -3.35
CA ARG A 45 -4.84 -2.26 -3.97
C ARG A 45 -5.99 -1.40 -3.48
N GLU A 46 -7.18 -1.99 -3.37
CA GLU A 46 -8.33 -1.24 -2.87
C GLU A 46 -8.10 -0.78 -1.44
N PHE A 47 -7.55 -1.66 -0.62
CA PHE A 47 -7.27 -1.30 0.75
C PHE A 47 -6.31 -0.12 0.82
N VAL A 48 -5.23 -0.22 0.04
CA VAL A 48 -4.22 0.84 0.01
C VAL A 48 -4.83 2.16 -0.44
N TRP A 49 -5.62 2.11 -1.50
CA TRP A 49 -6.22 3.33 -2.03
C TRP A 49 -7.20 3.96 -1.04
N GLN A 50 -7.98 3.12 -0.35
CA GLN A 50 -8.90 3.63 0.65
C GLN A 50 -8.17 4.26 1.82
N GLN A 51 -7.11 3.60 2.28
CA GLN A 51 -6.37 4.12 3.42
C GLN A 51 -5.62 5.40 3.08
N ASN A 52 -5.19 5.52 1.84
CA ASN A 52 -4.50 6.72 1.40
C ASN A 52 -5.47 7.85 1.03
N GLY A 53 -6.75 7.56 0.99
CA GLY A 53 -7.72 8.56 0.64
C GLY A 53 -7.80 8.84 -0.85
N TRP A 54 -7.34 7.91 -1.67
CA TRP A 54 -7.34 8.10 -3.11
C TRP A 54 -8.66 7.72 -3.77
N GLY A 55 -9.55 7.10 -3.02
CA GLY A 55 -10.80 6.65 -3.59
C GLY A 55 -10.64 5.27 -4.19
N LYS A 56 -11.60 4.88 -4.99
CA LYS A 56 -11.58 3.54 -5.56
C LYS A 56 -10.78 3.51 -6.84
N PRO A 57 -9.87 2.58 -6.98
CA PRO A 57 -9.03 2.52 -8.17
C PRO A 57 -9.77 2.10 -9.43
N SER A 58 -10.86 1.43 -9.30
CA SER A 58 -11.56 0.87 -10.45
C SER A 58 -12.48 1.84 -11.16
N ARG A 59 -12.59 2.99 -10.70
CA ARG A 59 -13.57 3.82 -11.29
C ARG A 59 -13.17 4.64 -12.37
N LYS A 60 -13.61 4.60 -12.92
CA LYS A 60 -13.55 5.37 -13.70
C LYS A 60 -14.03 6.22 -13.90
N LEU A 61 -14.05 6.52 -14.15
CA LEU A 61 -14.45 7.13 -14.35
C LEU A 61 -14.94 7.65 -14.69
N ASN A 62 -15.09 7.82 -14.82
CA ASN A 62 -15.53 8.24 -15.15
C ASN A 62 -15.73 8.64 -15.38
#